data_c3e9f9c63e442d35ded188d8e5d30410
#
_entry.id   c3e9f9c63e442d35ded188d8e5d30410
#
_cell.length_a   1.000
_cell.length_b   1.000
_cell.length_c   1.000
_cell.angle_alpha   90.00
_cell.angle_beta   90.00
_cell.angle_gamma   90.00
#
_symmetry.space_group_name_H-M   'P 1'
#
loop_
_entity.id
_entity.type
_entity.pdbx_description
1 polymer ?
#
loop_
_entity_poly.entity_id
_entity_poly.type
_entity_poly.pdbx_seq_one_letter_code
_entity_poly.pdbx_strand_id
1 'polypeptide(L)'
;MLLQTYPELRTRDLDAVGAAFKLKAFAGGANLSAARAGGEFVFRAANFKQAGLSRVSYDSSIMLEVDPRSDVLIAYQLREVSEVLVDGEVIENAVIHPGCLIPSERPWSVQNPCGYQVLMLRVDTETLRRKQLALLGIDHARLELRQPRSAGAARALLRESVFDFAKELDVVDGSFLPPLVVNAVDEICLGILTSLSEHYLAAERAPAAPSVAQLVRVEEYIAANYQKPLTLEALVEISGVSAGSVLRHFLPRHGYTLHDYLARTRLTMAQASLPAYRDDASVASVALRCGYSSAHQFVQAYRNRFGESPTAPLGERPPGRH
;
A
#
# COMPACT_ATOMS: atom_id res chain seq x y z
N MET A 1 -17.89 -0.35 1.22
CA MET A 1 -17.36 -1.55 0.53
C MET A 1 -16.09 -1.15 -0.19
N LEU A 2 -15.18 -2.09 -0.56
CA LEU A 2 -13.91 -1.77 -1.24
C LEU A 2 -13.96 -2.22 -2.70
N LEU A 3 -13.26 -1.50 -3.58
CA LEU A 3 -13.13 -1.76 -5.03
C LEU A 3 -14.48 -1.77 -5.78
N GLN A 4 -15.41 -0.88 -5.40
CA GLN A 4 -16.75 -0.85 -5.98
C GLN A 4 -16.78 -0.36 -7.43
N THR A 5 -15.85 0.50 -7.81
CA THR A 5 -15.72 1.07 -9.15
C THR A 5 -15.08 0.11 -10.15
N TYR A 6 -14.47 -0.99 -9.67
CA TYR A 6 -13.84 -2.00 -10.51
C TYR A 6 -14.83 -3.07 -10.98
N PRO A 7 -14.64 -3.62 -12.19
CA PRO A 7 -15.53 -4.63 -12.75
C PRO A 7 -15.72 -5.82 -11.82
N GLU A 8 -16.96 -6.19 -11.61
CA GLU A 8 -17.37 -7.35 -10.82
C GLU A 8 -17.50 -8.58 -11.70
N LEU A 9 -16.89 -9.69 -11.32
CA LEU A 9 -17.24 -11.01 -11.78
C LEU A 9 -18.13 -11.65 -10.72
N ARG A 10 -19.34 -12.07 -11.10
CA ARG A 10 -20.28 -12.79 -10.26
C ARG A 10 -20.64 -14.09 -10.96
N THR A 11 -20.36 -15.23 -10.36
CA THR A 11 -20.56 -16.54 -10.97
C THR A 11 -20.78 -17.63 -9.93
N ARG A 12 -21.40 -18.72 -10.37
CA ARG A 12 -21.50 -19.99 -9.61
C ARG A 12 -20.68 -21.10 -10.26
N ASP A 13 -20.03 -20.79 -11.38
CA ASP A 13 -19.18 -21.70 -12.12
C ASP A 13 -17.73 -21.63 -11.60
N LEU A 14 -17.24 -22.72 -11.06
CA LEU A 14 -15.87 -22.80 -10.49
C LEU A 14 -14.78 -22.70 -11.56
N ASP A 15 -15.05 -23.13 -12.79
CA ASP A 15 -14.10 -22.98 -13.90
C ASP A 15 -13.94 -21.51 -14.27
N ALA A 16 -15.03 -20.75 -14.28
CA ALA A 16 -14.99 -19.30 -14.47
C ALA A 16 -14.25 -18.58 -13.34
N VAL A 17 -14.37 -19.05 -12.09
CA VAL A 17 -13.59 -18.56 -10.96
C VAL A 17 -12.10 -18.84 -11.16
N GLY A 18 -11.72 -20.07 -11.50
CA GLY A 18 -10.34 -20.47 -11.79
C GLY A 18 -9.73 -19.66 -12.94
N ALA A 19 -10.50 -19.43 -14.01
CA ALA A 19 -10.09 -18.57 -15.12
C ALA A 19 -9.89 -17.11 -14.69
N ALA A 20 -10.75 -16.56 -13.83
CA ALA A 20 -10.62 -15.21 -13.32
C ALA A 20 -9.36 -15.04 -12.47
N PHE A 21 -9.02 -16.01 -11.63
CA PHE A 21 -7.77 -16.00 -10.87
C PHE A 21 -6.55 -16.03 -11.79
N LYS A 22 -6.55 -16.89 -12.82
CA LYS A 22 -5.46 -16.97 -13.81
C LYS A 22 -5.29 -15.66 -14.60
N LEU A 23 -6.37 -15.14 -15.18
CA LEU A 23 -6.34 -13.94 -16.02
C LEU A 23 -5.94 -12.69 -15.28
N LYS A 24 -6.31 -12.56 -14.01
CA LYS A 24 -6.05 -11.37 -13.21
C LYS A 24 -4.79 -11.49 -12.34
N ALA A 25 -3.92 -12.45 -12.64
CA ALA A 25 -2.60 -12.66 -12.02
C ALA A 25 -2.62 -12.82 -10.49
N PHE A 26 -3.76 -13.21 -9.91
CA PHE A 26 -3.89 -13.43 -8.46
C PHE A 26 -3.56 -14.85 -8.01
N ALA A 27 -3.73 -15.82 -8.93
CA ALA A 27 -3.32 -17.18 -8.68
C ALA A 27 -2.77 -17.76 -9.99
N GLY A 28 -1.55 -18.28 -10.02
CA GLY A 28 -0.92 -18.90 -11.20
C GLY A 28 -1.77 -20.04 -11.72
N GLY A 29 -1.65 -21.22 -11.18
CA GLY A 29 -2.62 -22.31 -11.28
C GLY A 29 -3.44 -22.34 -10.01
N ALA A 30 -4.75 -22.38 -10.08
CA ALA A 30 -5.60 -22.60 -8.93
C ALA A 30 -6.62 -23.68 -9.27
N ASN A 31 -6.66 -24.71 -8.45
CA ASN A 31 -7.69 -25.74 -8.49
C ASN A 31 -8.73 -25.41 -7.42
N LEU A 32 -9.97 -25.29 -7.84
CA LEU A 32 -11.08 -25.04 -6.92
C LEU A 32 -11.94 -26.26 -6.82
N SER A 33 -12.27 -26.64 -5.59
CA SER A 33 -13.29 -27.63 -5.29
C SER A 33 -14.29 -27.06 -4.30
N ALA A 34 -15.56 -27.25 -4.51
CA ALA A 34 -16.61 -26.82 -3.61
C ALA A 34 -17.10 -27.96 -2.76
N ALA A 35 -17.26 -27.73 -1.45
CA ALA A 35 -17.89 -28.69 -0.55
C ALA A 35 -19.41 -28.85 -0.85
N ARG A 36 -20.04 -27.83 -1.47
CA ARG A 36 -21.41 -27.87 -1.96
C ARG A 36 -21.48 -27.14 -3.30
N ALA A 37 -22.11 -27.76 -4.29
CA ALA A 37 -22.40 -27.12 -5.58
C ALA A 37 -23.38 -25.94 -5.42
N GLY A 38 -23.15 -24.84 -6.14
CA GLY A 38 -24.14 -23.76 -6.31
C GLY A 38 -23.93 -22.49 -5.49
N GLY A 39 -22.82 -22.36 -4.77
CA GLY A 39 -22.47 -21.10 -4.11
C GLY A 39 -22.10 -19.98 -5.07
N GLU A 40 -22.40 -18.74 -4.70
CA GLU A 40 -22.05 -17.57 -5.47
C GLU A 40 -20.67 -17.07 -5.10
N PHE A 41 -19.84 -16.85 -6.11
CA PHE A 41 -18.53 -16.23 -6.02
C PHE A 41 -18.61 -14.80 -6.56
N VAL A 42 -18.09 -13.85 -5.81
CA VAL A 42 -17.97 -12.46 -6.24
C VAL A 42 -16.51 -12.01 -6.14
N PHE A 43 -16.00 -11.49 -7.24
CA PHE A 43 -14.62 -11.09 -7.39
C PHE A 43 -14.50 -9.71 -8.02
N ARG A 44 -13.69 -8.85 -7.43
CA ARG A 44 -13.28 -7.55 -7.98
C ARG A 44 -11.79 -7.40 -7.85
N ALA A 45 -11.13 -6.81 -8.85
CA ALA A 45 -9.68 -6.60 -8.80
C ALA A 45 -9.25 -5.32 -9.48
N ALA A 46 -8.30 -4.65 -8.84
CA ALA A 46 -7.50 -3.57 -9.39
C ALA A 46 -6.05 -4.07 -9.53
N ASN A 47 -5.58 -4.24 -10.77
CA ASN A 47 -4.28 -4.79 -11.07
C ASN A 47 -3.38 -3.75 -11.72
N PHE A 48 -2.19 -3.57 -11.13
CA PHE A 48 -1.11 -2.77 -11.65
C PHE A 48 0.12 -3.66 -11.81
N LYS A 49 1.10 -3.22 -12.58
CA LYS A 49 2.31 -4.01 -12.84
C LYS A 49 3.02 -4.44 -11.53
N GLN A 50 3.14 -3.52 -10.58
CA GLN A 50 3.92 -3.71 -9.35
C GLN A 50 3.12 -4.31 -8.21
N ALA A 51 1.83 -4.05 -8.16
CA ALA A 51 0.94 -4.52 -7.10
C ALA A 51 -0.48 -4.69 -7.62
N GLY A 52 -1.33 -5.35 -6.84
CA GLY A 52 -2.75 -5.46 -7.14
C GLY A 52 -3.54 -5.72 -5.86
N LEU A 53 -4.79 -5.29 -5.88
CA LEU A 53 -5.75 -5.58 -4.84
C LEU A 53 -6.91 -6.37 -5.42
N SER A 54 -7.37 -7.40 -4.73
CA SER A 54 -8.64 -8.06 -5.06
C SER A 54 -9.50 -8.24 -3.82
N ARG A 55 -10.78 -8.06 -4.02
CA ARG A 55 -11.80 -8.42 -3.04
C ARG A 55 -12.53 -9.65 -3.53
N VAL A 56 -12.57 -10.65 -2.67
CA VAL A 56 -13.18 -11.96 -2.95
C VAL A 56 -14.21 -12.27 -1.87
N SER A 57 -15.34 -12.80 -2.26
CA SER A 57 -16.34 -13.33 -1.33
C SER A 57 -17.01 -14.60 -1.89
N TYR A 58 -17.35 -15.49 -0.98
CA TYR A 58 -18.04 -16.74 -1.25
C TYR A 58 -19.23 -16.90 -0.31
N ASP A 59 -20.35 -17.36 -0.81
CA ASP A 59 -21.52 -17.72 0.00
C ASP A 59 -21.63 -19.22 0.27
N SER A 60 -20.63 -20.00 -0.17
CA SER A 60 -20.50 -21.44 0.10
C SER A 60 -19.11 -21.77 0.61
N SER A 61 -18.94 -22.93 1.27
CA SER A 61 -17.61 -23.41 1.64
C SER A 61 -16.87 -23.92 0.41
N ILE A 62 -15.64 -23.44 0.19
CA ILE A 62 -14.79 -23.90 -0.92
C ILE A 62 -13.39 -24.20 -0.43
N MET A 63 -12.75 -25.18 -1.08
CA MET A 63 -11.32 -25.44 -1.00
C MET A 63 -10.65 -24.83 -2.21
N LEU A 64 -9.60 -24.04 -1.97
CA LEU A 64 -8.75 -23.46 -2.99
C LEU A 64 -7.34 -24.01 -2.83
N GLU A 65 -6.82 -24.65 -3.87
CA GLU A 65 -5.43 -25.07 -3.98
C GLU A 65 -4.71 -24.19 -4.99
N VAL A 66 -3.56 -23.66 -4.62
CA VAL A 66 -2.82 -22.69 -5.43
C VAL A 66 -1.39 -23.18 -5.66
N ASP A 67 -0.99 -23.19 -6.93
CA ASP A 67 0.36 -23.53 -7.34
C ASP A 67 1.37 -22.45 -6.89
N PRO A 68 2.66 -22.83 -6.73
CA PRO A 68 3.72 -21.90 -6.37
C PRO A 68 3.81 -20.70 -7.32
N ARG A 69 4.16 -19.54 -6.76
CA ARG A 69 4.28 -18.27 -7.48
C ARG A 69 5.46 -17.45 -6.98
N SER A 70 5.88 -16.49 -7.76
CA SER A 70 6.93 -15.52 -7.38
C SER A 70 6.41 -14.26 -6.69
N ASP A 71 5.08 -14.03 -6.64
CA ASP A 71 4.52 -12.83 -6.02
C ASP A 71 4.42 -12.97 -4.50
N VAL A 72 4.48 -11.87 -3.79
CA VAL A 72 4.15 -11.79 -2.36
C VAL A 72 2.65 -11.55 -2.20
N LEU A 73 1.98 -12.40 -1.44
CA LEU A 73 0.55 -12.32 -1.17
C LEU A 73 0.30 -12.05 0.32
N ILE A 74 -0.60 -11.10 0.61
CA ILE A 74 -1.07 -10.84 1.97
C ILE A 74 -2.61 -10.83 1.95
N ALA A 75 -3.21 -11.68 2.79
CA ALA A 75 -4.65 -11.80 2.92
C ALA A 75 -5.15 -11.04 4.15
N TYR A 76 -6.11 -10.15 3.96
CA TYR A 76 -6.82 -9.43 5.03
C TYR A 76 -8.25 -9.92 5.10
N GLN A 77 -8.56 -10.74 6.09
CA GLN A 77 -9.90 -11.29 6.26
C GLN A 77 -10.87 -10.19 6.71
N LEU A 78 -11.97 -10.05 5.97
CA LEU A 78 -13.00 -9.03 6.23
C LEU A 78 -14.18 -9.62 6.97
N ARG A 79 -14.46 -10.90 6.73
CA ARG A 79 -15.56 -11.65 7.34
C ARG A 79 -15.21 -13.13 7.31
N GLU A 80 -15.56 -13.83 8.39
CA GLU A 80 -15.22 -15.22 8.66
C GLU A 80 -13.71 -15.50 8.62
N VAL A 81 -13.30 -16.61 9.16
CA VAL A 81 -11.90 -16.99 9.28
C VAL A 81 -11.64 -18.23 8.47
N SER A 82 -10.56 -18.23 7.70
CA SER A 82 -10.09 -19.40 6.96
C SER A 82 -8.79 -19.94 7.55
N GLU A 83 -8.55 -21.21 7.34
CA GLU A 83 -7.28 -21.84 7.62
C GLU A 83 -6.46 -21.92 6.33
N VAL A 84 -5.25 -21.38 6.38
CA VAL A 84 -4.29 -21.48 5.28
C VAL A 84 -3.30 -22.58 5.63
N LEU A 85 -3.18 -23.56 4.74
CA LEU A 85 -2.28 -24.69 4.88
C LEU A 85 -1.16 -24.60 3.85
N VAL A 86 0.07 -24.78 4.30
CA VAL A 86 1.26 -24.92 3.44
C VAL A 86 1.89 -26.26 3.76
N ASP A 87 2.11 -27.07 2.74
CA ASP A 87 2.60 -28.44 2.91
C ASP A 87 1.76 -29.29 3.90
N GLY A 88 0.47 -29.01 4.02
CA GLY A 88 -0.45 -29.68 4.94
C GLY A 88 -0.41 -29.20 6.39
N GLU A 89 0.43 -28.24 6.72
CA GLU A 89 0.48 -27.60 8.03
C GLU A 89 -0.26 -26.27 8.03
N VAL A 90 -1.08 -26.02 9.07
CA VAL A 90 -1.77 -24.74 9.26
C VAL A 90 -0.73 -23.69 9.62
N ILE A 91 -0.53 -22.71 8.74
CA ILE A 91 0.47 -21.65 8.97
C ILE A 91 -0.03 -20.58 9.92
N GLU A 92 -1.32 -20.36 10.03
CA GLU A 92 -1.93 -19.51 11.08
C GLU A 92 -3.46 -19.57 11.08
N ASN A 93 -4.04 -19.52 12.28
CA ASN A 93 -5.45 -19.14 12.48
C ASN A 93 -5.53 -17.63 12.46
N ALA A 94 -5.94 -17.07 11.34
CA ALA A 94 -5.93 -15.63 11.08
C ALA A 94 -7.01 -14.83 11.83
N VAL A 95 -7.42 -15.30 13.02
CA VAL A 95 -8.56 -14.73 13.78
C VAL A 95 -8.34 -13.30 14.25
N ILE A 96 -7.09 -12.84 14.39
CA ILE A 96 -6.82 -11.57 15.11
C ILE A 96 -5.71 -10.73 14.44
N HIS A 97 -5.11 -11.19 13.33
CA HIS A 97 -3.92 -10.52 12.79
C HIS A 97 -4.22 -9.51 11.67
N PRO A 98 -3.46 -8.40 11.62
CA PRO A 98 -3.61 -7.36 10.61
C PRO A 98 -3.08 -7.78 9.22
N GLY A 99 -3.33 -8.99 8.79
CA GLY A 99 -2.94 -9.56 7.51
C GLY A 99 -2.11 -10.84 7.65
N CYS A 100 -2.43 -11.87 6.87
CA CYS A 100 -1.70 -13.12 6.77
C CYS A 100 -0.78 -13.09 5.55
N LEU A 101 0.53 -13.21 5.78
CA LEU A 101 1.50 -13.42 4.70
C LEU A 101 1.36 -14.85 4.20
N ILE A 102 1.07 -15.02 2.92
CA ILE A 102 0.95 -16.34 2.29
C ILE A 102 2.28 -16.65 1.60
N PRO A 103 2.96 -17.75 1.98
CA PRO A 103 4.20 -18.18 1.36
C PRO A 103 3.94 -18.67 -0.07
N SER A 104 3.98 -17.76 -1.02
CA SER A 104 3.60 -18.05 -2.42
C SER A 104 4.63 -18.87 -3.19
N GLU A 105 5.86 -19.03 -2.69
CA GLU A 105 6.91 -19.87 -3.30
C GLU A 105 6.64 -21.39 -3.16
N ARG A 106 5.68 -21.78 -2.36
CA ARG A 106 5.26 -23.17 -2.12
C ARG A 106 3.80 -23.37 -2.49
N PRO A 107 3.38 -24.60 -2.81
CA PRO A 107 1.96 -24.90 -2.93
C PRO A 107 1.25 -24.61 -1.59
N TRP A 108 0.09 -24.00 -1.67
CA TRP A 108 -0.72 -23.75 -0.50
C TRP A 108 -2.19 -24.02 -0.79
N SER A 109 -2.92 -24.33 0.25
CA SER A 109 -4.36 -24.51 0.16
C SER A 109 -5.07 -23.70 1.24
N VAL A 110 -6.31 -23.35 0.98
CA VAL A 110 -7.15 -22.66 1.95
C VAL A 110 -8.56 -23.24 1.91
N GLN A 111 -9.08 -23.55 3.09
CA GLN A 111 -10.48 -23.91 3.26
C GLN A 111 -11.24 -22.69 3.75
N ASN A 112 -12.08 -22.13 2.89
CA ASN A 112 -12.89 -20.97 3.20
C ASN A 112 -14.28 -21.41 3.66
N PRO A 113 -14.77 -20.92 4.81
CA PRO A 113 -16.12 -21.17 5.27
C PRO A 113 -17.15 -20.42 4.42
N CYS A 114 -18.43 -20.80 4.56
CA CYS A 114 -19.54 -20.05 3.99
C CYS A 114 -19.56 -18.60 4.48
N GLY A 115 -19.78 -17.66 3.57
CA GLY A 115 -19.80 -16.22 3.90
C GLY A 115 -18.43 -15.56 4.02
N TYR A 116 -17.36 -16.26 3.67
CA TYR A 116 -15.99 -15.74 3.70
C TYR A 116 -15.81 -14.52 2.81
N GLN A 117 -15.12 -13.49 3.33
CA GLN A 117 -14.72 -12.30 2.58
C GLN A 117 -13.27 -11.95 2.88
N VAL A 118 -12.51 -11.65 1.84
CA VAL A 118 -11.10 -11.30 1.93
C VAL A 118 -10.74 -10.15 1.00
N LEU A 119 -9.86 -9.26 1.47
CA LEU A 119 -9.08 -8.35 0.63
C LEU A 119 -7.68 -8.95 0.50
N MET A 120 -7.27 -9.25 -0.72
CA MET A 120 -5.93 -9.77 -1.01
C MET A 120 -5.08 -8.69 -1.65
N LEU A 121 -3.89 -8.50 -1.09
CA LEU A 121 -2.82 -7.71 -1.68
C LEU A 121 -1.84 -8.64 -2.38
N ARG A 122 -1.50 -8.33 -3.63
CA ARG A 122 -0.40 -8.92 -4.38
C ARG A 122 0.69 -7.86 -4.59
N VAL A 123 1.94 -8.21 -4.34
CA VAL A 123 3.10 -7.37 -4.66
C VAL A 123 4.09 -8.18 -5.48
N ASP A 124 4.54 -7.61 -6.59
CA ASP A 124 5.57 -8.21 -7.43
C ASP A 124 6.90 -8.34 -6.66
N THR A 125 7.46 -9.54 -6.62
CA THR A 125 8.68 -9.83 -5.84
C THR A 125 9.87 -9.01 -6.30
N GLU A 126 10.04 -8.78 -7.60
CA GLU A 126 11.15 -7.97 -8.10
C GLU A 126 11.01 -6.50 -7.71
N THR A 127 9.78 -6.00 -7.67
CA THR A 127 9.50 -4.66 -7.11
C THR A 127 9.90 -4.59 -5.64
N LEU A 128 9.51 -5.59 -4.84
CA LEU A 128 9.84 -5.61 -3.42
C LEU A 128 11.35 -5.76 -3.17
N ARG A 129 12.07 -6.57 -4.00
CA ARG A 129 13.54 -6.68 -3.92
C ARG A 129 14.25 -5.35 -4.22
N ARG A 130 13.82 -4.62 -5.24
CA ARG A 130 14.38 -3.29 -5.53
C ARG A 130 14.17 -2.32 -4.38
N LYS A 131 12.97 -2.35 -3.76
CA LYS A 131 12.69 -1.55 -2.57
C LYS A 131 13.54 -1.99 -1.37
N GLN A 132 13.76 -3.29 -1.19
CA GLN A 132 14.66 -3.82 -0.15
C GLN A 132 16.10 -3.30 -0.34
N LEU A 133 16.63 -3.38 -1.55
CA LEU A 133 17.96 -2.86 -1.87
C LEU A 133 18.04 -1.35 -1.56
N ALA A 134 17.05 -0.56 -1.98
CA ALA A 134 17.01 0.87 -1.69
C ALA A 134 16.94 1.15 -0.18
N LEU A 135 16.14 0.39 0.56
CA LEU A 135 15.94 0.59 2.00
C LEU A 135 17.19 0.23 2.82
N LEU A 136 17.83 -0.90 2.51
CA LEU A 136 18.96 -1.44 3.28
C LEU A 136 20.32 -1.00 2.75
N GLY A 137 20.44 -0.68 1.47
CA GLY A 137 21.71 -0.37 0.80
C GLY A 137 22.60 -1.61 0.57
N ILE A 138 22.06 -2.81 0.76
CA ILE A 138 22.76 -4.08 0.60
C ILE A 138 21.91 -4.97 -0.30
N ASP A 139 22.52 -5.57 -1.34
CA ASP A 139 21.85 -6.56 -2.18
C ASP A 139 21.81 -7.90 -1.46
N HIS A 140 20.62 -8.29 -1.08
CA HIS A 140 20.34 -9.62 -0.57
C HIS A 140 19.85 -10.49 -1.73
N ALA A 141 20.54 -11.56 -2.00
CA ALA A 141 20.22 -12.49 -3.09
C ALA A 141 18.80 -13.08 -2.98
N ARG A 142 18.23 -13.11 -1.77
CA ARG A 142 16.92 -13.66 -1.48
C ARG A 142 16.09 -12.69 -0.63
N LEU A 143 14.82 -12.54 -0.99
CA LEU A 143 13.82 -11.87 -0.15
C LEU A 143 13.33 -12.87 0.91
N GLU A 144 13.66 -12.62 2.17
CA GLU A 144 13.20 -13.44 3.30
C GLU A 144 12.12 -12.67 4.06
N LEU A 145 10.89 -13.11 3.89
CA LEU A 145 9.73 -12.60 4.61
C LEU A 145 9.26 -13.64 5.61
N ARG A 146 8.89 -13.18 6.77
CA ARG A 146 8.42 -14.03 7.86
C ARG A 146 7.13 -13.50 8.46
N GLN A 147 6.23 -14.43 8.75
CA GLN A 147 5.05 -14.13 9.55
C GLN A 147 5.47 -13.81 10.99
N PRO A 148 5.33 -12.58 11.48
CA PRO A 148 5.70 -12.26 12.85
C PRO A 148 4.71 -12.86 13.84
N ARG A 149 5.20 -13.28 15.01
CA ARG A 149 4.40 -13.90 16.07
C ARG A 149 3.44 -12.93 16.79
N SER A 150 3.58 -11.63 16.59
CA SER A 150 2.74 -10.61 17.22
C SER A 150 2.36 -9.52 16.22
N ALA A 151 1.16 -8.96 16.41
CA ALA A 151 0.71 -7.77 15.68
C ALA A 151 1.44 -6.54 16.23
N GLY A 152 2.54 -6.14 15.58
CA GLY A 152 3.26 -4.90 15.90
C GLY A 152 2.62 -3.68 15.24
N ALA A 153 3.00 -2.48 15.72
CA ALA A 153 2.55 -1.21 15.15
C ALA A 153 2.81 -1.10 13.63
N ALA A 154 3.95 -1.61 13.15
CA ALA A 154 4.29 -1.62 11.73
C ALA A 154 3.29 -2.42 10.87
N ARG A 155 2.76 -3.53 11.37
CA ARG A 155 1.72 -4.30 10.66
C ARG A 155 0.37 -3.58 10.64
N ALA A 156 0.03 -2.89 11.73
CA ALA A 156 -1.18 -2.07 11.78
C ALA A 156 -1.10 -0.95 10.74
N LEU A 157 0.03 -0.26 10.64
CA LEU A 157 0.28 0.76 9.62
C LEU A 157 0.21 0.17 8.19
N LEU A 158 0.85 -0.97 7.94
CA LEU A 158 0.75 -1.64 6.63
C LEU A 158 -0.72 -1.95 6.27
N ARG A 159 -1.50 -2.44 7.24
CA ARG A 159 -2.93 -2.68 7.02
C ARG A 159 -3.66 -1.39 6.67
N GLU A 160 -3.42 -0.30 7.40
CA GLU A 160 -4.02 1.01 7.13
C GLU A 160 -3.69 1.49 5.71
N SER A 161 -2.41 1.46 5.31
CA SER A 161 -1.97 1.82 3.95
C SER A 161 -2.68 1.01 2.87
N VAL A 162 -2.83 -0.30 3.06
CA VAL A 162 -3.53 -1.17 2.09
C VAL A 162 -5.02 -0.83 2.00
N PHE A 163 -5.68 -0.60 3.13
CA PHE A 163 -7.11 -0.26 3.15
C PHE A 163 -7.38 1.13 2.61
N ASP A 164 -6.50 2.08 2.88
CA ASP A 164 -6.62 3.44 2.35
C ASP A 164 -6.37 3.45 0.85
N PHE A 165 -5.39 2.71 0.36
CA PHE A 165 -5.22 2.50 -1.09
C PHE A 165 -6.48 1.92 -1.73
N ALA A 166 -7.11 0.90 -1.12
CA ALA A 166 -8.34 0.32 -1.65
C ALA A 166 -9.53 1.30 -1.67
N LYS A 167 -9.64 2.21 -0.68
CA LYS A 167 -10.66 3.27 -0.65
C LYS A 167 -10.40 4.35 -1.69
N GLU A 168 -9.14 4.80 -1.81
CA GLU A 168 -8.73 5.81 -2.77
C GLU A 168 -8.97 5.35 -4.21
N LEU A 169 -8.74 4.07 -4.51
CA LEU A 169 -9.05 3.48 -5.82
C LEU A 169 -10.54 3.58 -6.19
N ASP A 170 -11.45 3.63 -5.21
CA ASP A 170 -12.90 3.76 -5.47
C ASP A 170 -13.34 5.20 -5.78
N VAL A 171 -12.52 6.20 -5.46
CA VAL A 171 -12.88 7.61 -5.60
C VAL A 171 -11.93 8.40 -6.51
N VAL A 172 -10.82 7.78 -6.94
CA VAL A 172 -9.79 8.47 -7.72
C VAL A 172 -10.25 8.77 -9.14
N ASP A 173 -10.01 9.99 -9.59
CA ASP A 173 -10.07 10.36 -11.00
C ASP A 173 -8.86 9.79 -11.76
N GLY A 174 -9.04 9.45 -13.04
CA GLY A 174 -7.99 8.85 -13.86
C GLY A 174 -6.69 9.65 -13.90
N SER A 175 -6.74 10.96 -13.76
CA SER A 175 -5.56 11.84 -13.73
C SER A 175 -4.71 11.64 -12.47
N PHE A 176 -5.32 11.23 -11.36
CA PHE A 176 -4.65 10.94 -10.09
C PHE A 176 -4.21 9.48 -9.95
N LEU A 177 -4.69 8.58 -10.80
CA LEU A 177 -4.40 7.15 -10.67
C LEU A 177 -2.90 6.83 -10.74
N PRO A 178 -2.09 7.34 -11.68
CA PRO A 178 -0.65 7.03 -11.71
C PRO A 178 0.10 7.48 -10.45
N PRO A 179 -0.01 8.71 -9.94
CA PRO A 179 0.67 9.10 -8.70
C PRO A 179 0.12 8.36 -7.48
N LEU A 180 -1.18 8.03 -7.41
CA LEU A 180 -1.75 7.21 -6.37
C LEU A 180 -1.08 5.84 -6.30
N VAL A 181 -1.00 5.13 -7.43
CA VAL A 181 -0.40 3.80 -7.49
C VAL A 181 1.08 3.83 -7.09
N VAL A 182 1.85 4.79 -7.58
CA VAL A 182 3.28 4.90 -7.24
C VAL A 182 3.49 5.13 -5.75
N ASN A 183 2.75 6.06 -5.16
CA ASN A 183 2.87 6.37 -3.72
C ASN A 183 2.42 5.18 -2.86
N ALA A 184 1.28 4.56 -3.19
CA ALA A 184 0.74 3.44 -2.43
C ALA A 184 1.66 2.21 -2.51
N VAL A 185 2.22 1.89 -3.68
CA VAL A 185 3.17 0.77 -3.84
C VAL A 185 4.43 1.01 -3.02
N ASP A 186 4.96 2.23 -3.00
CA ASP A 186 6.16 2.56 -2.22
C ASP A 186 5.90 2.41 -0.71
N GLU A 187 4.80 2.95 -0.23
CA GLU A 187 4.37 2.87 1.17
C GLU A 187 4.08 1.43 1.62
N ILE A 188 3.36 0.67 0.80
CA ILE A 188 3.06 -0.75 1.06
C ILE A 188 4.34 -1.58 1.09
N CYS A 189 5.26 -1.39 0.13
CA CYS A 189 6.53 -2.10 0.11
C CYS A 189 7.38 -1.77 1.35
N LEU A 190 7.43 -0.50 1.74
CA LEU A 190 8.09 -0.08 2.98
C LEU A 190 7.46 -0.78 4.20
N GLY A 191 6.14 -0.78 4.30
CA GLY A 191 5.41 -1.47 5.36
C GLY A 191 5.69 -2.98 5.42
N ILE A 192 5.72 -3.66 4.25
CA ILE A 192 6.09 -5.09 4.17
C ILE A 192 7.52 -5.30 4.67
N LEU A 193 8.48 -4.54 4.16
CA LEU A 193 9.89 -4.71 4.51
C LEU A 193 10.16 -4.41 5.99
N THR A 194 9.55 -3.38 6.55
CA THR A 194 9.75 -3.00 7.95
C THR A 194 9.04 -3.94 8.94
N SER A 195 7.98 -4.62 8.52
CA SER A 195 7.19 -5.48 9.40
C SER A 195 7.42 -6.98 9.22
N LEU A 196 7.87 -7.41 8.05
CA LEU A 196 7.94 -8.83 7.68
C LEU A 196 9.34 -9.29 7.21
N SER A 197 10.27 -8.37 6.86
CA SER A 197 11.60 -8.76 6.39
C SER A 197 12.55 -9.07 7.54
N GLU A 198 13.09 -10.29 7.57
CA GLU A 198 14.12 -10.66 8.53
C GLU A 198 15.40 -9.83 8.38
N HIS A 199 15.77 -9.48 7.15
CA HIS A 199 16.94 -8.65 6.86
C HIS A 199 16.79 -7.23 7.41
N TYR A 200 15.60 -6.64 7.33
CA TYR A 200 15.35 -5.32 7.91
C TYR A 200 15.47 -5.37 9.44
N LEU A 201 14.82 -6.33 10.07
CA LEU A 201 14.86 -6.51 11.53
C LEU A 201 16.28 -6.79 12.06
N ALA A 202 17.12 -7.48 11.28
CA ALA A 202 18.52 -7.71 11.60
C ALA A 202 19.41 -6.48 11.35
N ALA A 203 19.11 -5.71 10.29
CA ALA A 203 19.89 -4.54 9.87
C ALA A 203 19.62 -3.28 10.72
N GLU A 204 18.61 -3.28 11.59
CA GLU A 204 18.38 -2.16 12.53
C GLU A 204 19.60 -1.86 13.42
N ARG A 205 20.60 -2.74 13.41
CA ARG A 205 21.77 -2.68 14.30
C ARG A 205 22.91 -1.78 13.83
N ALA A 206 23.06 -1.35 12.60
CA ALA A 206 23.98 -0.28 12.19
C ALA A 206 24.07 0.03 10.69
N PRO A 207 23.34 0.98 10.10
CA PRO A 207 23.86 1.71 8.96
C PRO A 207 24.49 3.02 9.40
N ALA A 208 25.53 3.43 8.66
CA ALA A 208 26.19 4.71 8.87
C ALA A 208 25.17 5.87 8.85
N ALA A 209 25.26 6.76 9.83
CA ALA A 209 24.42 7.94 9.87
C ALA A 209 24.73 8.83 8.64
N PRO A 210 23.72 9.36 7.94
CA PRO A 210 23.95 10.31 6.88
C PRO A 210 24.58 11.58 7.42
N SER A 211 25.47 12.19 6.66
CA SER A 211 26.02 13.51 6.98
C SER A 211 24.93 14.59 6.88
N VAL A 212 25.15 15.72 7.54
CA VAL A 212 24.24 16.87 7.43
C VAL A 212 24.05 17.29 5.98
N ALA A 213 25.12 17.32 5.18
CA ALA A 213 25.05 17.67 3.74
C ALA A 213 24.18 16.70 2.93
N GLN A 214 24.14 15.41 3.29
CA GLN A 214 23.28 14.43 2.64
C GLN A 214 21.81 14.64 2.96
N LEU A 215 21.49 14.99 4.20
CA LEU A 215 20.10 15.33 4.57
C LEU A 215 19.66 16.66 3.95
N VAL A 216 20.52 17.66 3.90
CA VAL A 216 20.24 18.95 3.21
C VAL A 216 19.93 18.74 1.73
N ARG A 217 20.66 17.85 1.01
CA ARG A 217 20.33 17.53 -0.39
C ARG A 217 18.93 16.95 -0.54
N VAL A 218 18.47 16.12 0.41
CA VAL A 218 17.09 15.59 0.40
C VAL A 218 16.08 16.72 0.61
N GLU A 219 16.35 17.64 1.56
CA GLU A 219 15.50 18.81 1.81
C GLU A 219 15.38 19.71 0.56
N GLU A 220 16.51 20.04 -0.07
CA GLU A 220 16.57 20.84 -1.30
C GLU A 220 15.84 20.16 -2.46
N TYR A 221 16.02 18.84 -2.61
CA TYR A 221 15.29 18.09 -3.63
C TYR A 221 13.79 18.13 -3.41
N ILE A 222 13.32 17.92 -2.18
CA ILE A 222 11.90 17.99 -1.84
C ILE A 222 11.35 19.39 -2.16
N ALA A 223 12.06 20.45 -1.79
CA ALA A 223 11.64 21.82 -2.08
C ALA A 223 11.50 22.08 -3.59
N ALA A 224 12.41 21.52 -4.40
CA ALA A 224 12.41 21.67 -5.87
C ALA A 224 11.44 20.73 -6.60
N ASN A 225 11.09 19.56 -6.00
CA ASN A 225 10.36 18.48 -6.68
C ASN A 225 9.17 17.95 -5.86
N TYR A 226 8.59 18.74 -4.97
CA TYR A 226 7.49 18.33 -4.09
C TYR A 226 6.27 17.74 -4.80
N GLN A 227 6.08 18.09 -6.08
CA GLN A 227 4.99 17.56 -6.93
C GLN A 227 5.19 16.09 -7.31
N LYS A 228 6.44 15.61 -7.33
CA LYS A 228 6.77 14.24 -7.74
C LYS A 228 6.62 13.27 -6.57
N PRO A 229 6.36 11.97 -6.85
CA PRO A 229 6.51 10.94 -5.85
C PRO A 229 7.95 10.90 -5.30
N LEU A 230 8.08 10.76 -3.99
CA LEU A 230 9.38 10.59 -3.32
C LEU A 230 9.54 9.11 -2.94
N THR A 231 10.12 8.33 -3.85
CA THR A 231 10.30 6.89 -3.68
C THR A 231 11.57 6.55 -2.90
N LEU A 232 11.68 5.31 -2.41
CA LEU A 232 12.88 4.84 -1.70
C LEU A 232 14.12 4.91 -2.59
N GLU A 233 13.99 4.58 -3.88
CA GLU A 233 15.08 4.68 -4.84
C GLU A 233 15.51 6.14 -5.08
N ALA A 234 14.57 7.07 -5.16
CA ALA A 234 14.88 8.49 -5.28
C ALA A 234 15.67 8.99 -4.06
N LEU A 235 15.32 8.55 -2.85
CA LEU A 235 16.07 8.92 -1.64
C LEU A 235 17.53 8.45 -1.71
N VAL A 236 17.78 7.24 -2.22
CA VAL A 236 19.14 6.71 -2.40
C VAL A 236 19.91 7.54 -3.42
N GLU A 237 19.31 7.82 -4.57
CA GLU A 237 19.92 8.61 -5.65
C GLU A 237 20.32 10.02 -5.16
N ILE A 238 19.43 10.67 -4.41
CA ILE A 238 19.66 12.05 -3.91
C ILE A 238 20.69 12.09 -2.81
N SER A 239 20.56 11.21 -1.81
CA SER A 239 21.38 11.24 -0.60
C SER A 239 22.73 10.55 -0.75
N GLY A 240 22.81 9.52 -1.63
CA GLY A 240 23.97 8.64 -1.75
C GLY A 240 24.14 7.66 -0.58
N VAL A 241 23.09 7.48 0.24
CA VAL A 241 23.03 6.49 1.32
C VAL A 241 21.70 5.71 1.25
N SER A 242 21.56 4.64 2.03
CA SER A 242 20.31 3.88 2.03
C SER A 242 19.13 4.74 2.49
N ALA A 243 17.97 4.52 1.88
CA ALA A 243 16.73 5.21 2.27
C ALA A 243 16.41 5.00 3.75
N GLY A 244 16.66 3.82 4.30
CA GLY A 244 16.49 3.52 5.72
C GLY A 244 17.36 4.40 6.62
N SER A 245 18.59 4.75 6.19
CA SER A 245 19.43 5.72 6.90
C SER A 245 18.80 7.10 6.90
N VAL A 246 18.32 7.58 5.75
CA VAL A 246 17.64 8.89 5.64
C VAL A 246 16.42 8.92 6.56
N LEU A 247 15.52 7.94 6.44
CA LEU A 247 14.26 7.89 7.19
C LEU A 247 14.49 7.90 8.71
N ARG A 248 15.46 7.13 9.22
CA ARG A 248 15.78 7.10 10.66
C ARG A 248 16.36 8.40 11.20
N HIS A 249 17.17 9.10 10.42
CA HIS A 249 17.86 10.29 10.89
C HIS A 249 17.12 11.60 10.61
N PHE A 250 16.05 11.54 9.81
CA PHE A 250 15.25 12.72 9.48
C PHE A 250 14.41 13.20 10.68
N LEU A 251 13.74 12.27 11.37
CA LEU A 251 12.89 12.59 12.53
C LEU A 251 13.67 13.25 13.69
N PRO A 252 14.84 12.74 14.14
CA PRO A 252 15.64 13.42 15.17
C PRO A 252 16.09 14.82 14.78
N ARG A 253 16.32 15.07 13.48
CA ARG A 253 16.75 16.39 12.98
C ARG A 253 15.63 17.42 12.93
N HIS A 254 14.42 17.00 12.51
CA HIS A 254 13.32 17.91 12.19
C HIS A 254 12.16 17.88 13.19
N GLY A 255 12.12 16.89 14.08
CA GLY A 255 10.99 16.67 15.00
C GLY A 255 9.74 16.07 14.34
N TYR A 256 9.81 15.73 13.04
CA TYR A 256 8.75 15.07 12.27
C TYR A 256 9.34 14.22 11.16
N THR A 257 8.52 13.31 10.61
CA THR A 257 8.97 12.34 9.61
C THR A 257 9.26 13.01 8.26
N LEU A 258 10.01 12.33 7.39
CA LEU A 258 10.24 12.77 6.02
C LEU A 258 8.91 12.92 5.24
N HIS A 259 7.95 12.03 5.49
CA HIS A 259 6.61 12.09 4.91
C HIS A 259 5.85 13.36 5.34
N ASP A 260 5.91 13.70 6.63
CA ASP A 260 5.32 14.94 7.15
C ASP A 260 6.00 16.18 6.56
N TYR A 261 7.33 16.13 6.36
CA TYR A 261 8.06 17.20 5.72
C TYR A 261 7.57 17.45 4.29
N LEU A 262 7.47 16.38 3.49
CA LEU A 262 6.93 16.45 2.13
C LEU A 262 5.48 16.96 2.12
N ALA A 263 4.62 16.44 3.00
CA ALA A 263 3.23 16.86 3.12
C ALA A 263 3.11 18.35 3.48
N ARG A 264 3.91 18.81 4.44
CA ARG A 264 3.98 20.23 4.83
C ARG A 264 4.43 21.12 3.68
N THR A 265 5.47 20.71 2.95
CA THR A 265 5.96 21.43 1.76
C THR A 265 4.86 21.55 0.71
N ARG A 266 4.19 20.45 0.38
CA ARG A 266 3.06 20.41 -0.56
C ARG A 266 1.92 21.35 -0.16
N LEU A 267 1.53 21.33 1.13
CA LEU A 267 0.47 22.18 1.66
C LEU A 267 0.82 23.67 1.63
N THR A 268 2.07 24.02 1.96
CA THR A 268 2.56 25.40 1.88
C THR A 268 2.50 25.92 0.44
N MET A 269 2.95 25.10 -0.52
CA MET A 269 2.91 25.46 -1.93
C MET A 269 1.47 25.53 -2.48
N ALA A 270 0.58 24.65 -2.01
CA ALA A 270 -0.83 24.68 -2.34
C ALA A 270 -1.48 25.96 -1.81
N GLN A 271 -1.23 26.33 -0.56
CA GLN A 271 -1.76 27.56 0.04
C GLN A 271 -1.36 28.80 -0.76
N ALA A 272 -0.12 28.87 -1.23
CA ALA A 272 0.35 29.96 -2.07
C ALA A 272 -0.32 29.99 -3.47
N SER A 273 -0.75 28.83 -3.98
CA SER A 273 -1.36 28.70 -5.31
C SER A 273 -2.88 28.94 -5.31
N LEU A 274 -3.58 28.63 -4.21
CA LEU A 274 -5.05 28.69 -4.11
C LEU A 274 -5.69 30.06 -4.44
N PRO A 275 -5.07 31.22 -4.11
CA PRO A 275 -5.65 32.52 -4.46
C PRO A 275 -5.91 32.76 -5.96
N ALA A 276 -5.18 32.03 -6.82
CA ALA A 276 -5.36 32.07 -8.27
C ALA A 276 -6.56 31.24 -8.78
N TYR A 277 -7.16 30.41 -7.92
CA TYR A 277 -8.19 29.43 -8.29
C TYR A 277 -9.43 29.62 -7.38
N ARG A 278 -10.64 29.64 -7.97
CA ARG A 278 -11.88 30.03 -7.26
C ARG A 278 -13.02 29.01 -7.31
N ASP A 279 -12.83 27.85 -7.94
CA ASP A 279 -13.86 26.82 -8.10
C ASP A 279 -13.37 25.40 -7.72
N ASP A 280 -14.28 24.43 -7.55
CA ASP A 280 -13.98 23.07 -7.13
C ASP A 280 -13.08 22.31 -8.13
N ALA A 281 -13.23 22.57 -9.42
CA ALA A 281 -12.36 22.00 -10.46
C ALA A 281 -10.92 22.51 -10.31
N SER A 282 -10.76 23.72 -9.80
CA SER A 282 -9.45 24.30 -9.47
C SER A 282 -8.79 23.63 -8.28
N VAL A 283 -9.55 23.21 -7.27
CA VAL A 283 -9.01 22.50 -6.07
C VAL A 283 -8.40 21.16 -6.47
N ALA A 284 -9.07 20.38 -7.32
CA ALA A 284 -8.52 19.13 -7.84
C ALA A 284 -7.23 19.37 -8.64
N SER A 285 -7.19 20.38 -9.48
CA SER A 285 -6.00 20.78 -10.23
C SER A 285 -4.84 21.18 -9.32
N VAL A 286 -5.12 21.94 -8.25
CA VAL A 286 -4.09 22.33 -7.27
C VAL A 286 -3.58 21.09 -6.53
N ALA A 287 -4.45 20.18 -6.09
CA ALA A 287 -4.07 18.94 -5.43
C ALA A 287 -3.10 18.12 -6.29
N LEU A 288 -3.45 17.88 -7.56
CA LEU A 288 -2.61 17.14 -8.50
C LEU A 288 -1.25 17.82 -8.72
N ARG A 289 -1.24 19.14 -8.96
CA ARG A 289 -0.02 19.93 -9.16
C ARG A 289 0.87 19.97 -7.93
N CYS A 290 0.30 19.84 -6.74
CA CYS A 290 1.05 19.73 -5.49
C CYS A 290 1.46 18.30 -5.15
N GLY A 291 1.21 17.32 -6.03
CA GLY A 291 1.66 15.93 -5.88
C GLY A 291 0.79 15.08 -4.96
N TYR A 292 -0.46 15.49 -4.70
CA TYR A 292 -1.41 14.64 -3.98
C TYR A 292 -1.95 13.53 -4.87
N SER A 293 -2.23 12.39 -4.28
CA SER A 293 -2.78 11.21 -4.98
C SER A 293 -4.27 11.31 -5.20
N SER A 294 -4.98 12.17 -4.45
CA SER A 294 -6.39 12.47 -4.65
C SER A 294 -6.75 13.85 -4.12
N ALA A 295 -7.81 14.43 -4.68
CA ALA A 295 -8.38 15.69 -4.17
C ALA A 295 -8.90 15.52 -2.74
N HIS A 296 -9.42 14.33 -2.40
CA HIS A 296 -9.92 14.04 -1.05
C HIS A 296 -8.80 14.09 -0.02
N GLN A 297 -7.68 13.39 -0.26
CA GLN A 297 -6.50 13.44 0.63
C GLN A 297 -6.00 14.89 0.81
N PHE A 298 -5.93 15.64 -0.28
CA PHE A 298 -5.53 17.04 -0.23
C PHE A 298 -6.43 17.88 0.69
N VAL A 299 -7.76 17.79 0.49
CA VAL A 299 -8.74 18.54 1.30
C VAL A 299 -8.64 18.17 2.79
N GLN A 300 -8.49 16.90 3.11
CA GLN A 300 -8.33 16.44 4.50
C GLN A 300 -7.01 16.95 5.10
N ALA A 301 -5.89 16.80 4.39
CA ALA A 301 -4.60 17.27 4.85
C ALA A 301 -4.58 18.81 5.02
N TYR A 302 -5.21 19.54 4.11
CA TYR A 302 -5.33 20.99 4.17
C TYR A 302 -6.14 21.44 5.40
N ARG A 303 -7.32 20.83 5.62
CA ARG A 303 -8.14 21.09 6.80
C ARG A 303 -7.43 20.79 8.10
N ASN A 304 -6.75 19.66 8.18
CA ASN A 304 -5.98 19.26 9.37
C ASN A 304 -4.85 20.25 9.66
N ARG A 305 -4.24 20.84 8.64
CA ARG A 305 -3.11 21.75 8.79
C ARG A 305 -3.52 23.20 9.08
N PHE A 306 -4.56 23.70 8.39
CA PHE A 306 -4.94 25.11 8.40
C PHE A 306 -6.28 25.39 9.11
N GLY A 307 -7.03 24.35 9.49
CA GLY A 307 -8.33 24.48 10.15
C GLY A 307 -9.48 24.93 9.25
N GLU A 308 -9.22 25.11 7.94
CA GLU A 308 -10.19 25.61 6.96
C GLU A 308 -10.22 24.74 5.68
N SER A 309 -11.28 24.86 4.89
CA SER A 309 -11.34 24.20 3.58
C SER A 309 -10.51 24.97 2.54
N PRO A 310 -9.82 24.28 1.60
CA PRO A 310 -9.16 24.96 0.48
C PRO A 310 -10.13 25.71 -0.43
N THR A 311 -11.45 25.48 -0.34
CA THR A 311 -12.53 26.16 -1.06
C THR A 311 -13.14 27.33 -0.28
N ALA A 312 -12.69 27.62 0.95
CA ALA A 312 -13.28 28.70 1.74
C ALA A 312 -13.06 30.06 1.06
N PRO A 313 -14.10 30.94 1.02
CA PRO A 313 -13.98 32.29 0.47
C PRO A 313 -12.89 33.08 1.18
N LEU A 314 -12.08 33.84 0.44
CA LEU A 314 -10.95 34.63 0.97
C LEU A 314 -11.33 35.67 2.05
N GLY A 315 -12.64 35.90 2.30
CA GLY A 315 -13.13 36.83 3.31
C GLY A 315 -13.41 36.25 4.69
N GLU A 316 -13.40 34.92 4.85
CA GLU A 316 -13.72 34.23 6.11
C GLU A 316 -12.49 33.62 6.82
N ARG A 317 -11.29 33.96 6.38
CA ARG A 317 -10.07 33.42 7.00
C ARG A 317 -9.85 34.03 8.38
N PRO A 318 -9.86 33.21 9.45
CA PRO A 318 -9.42 33.68 10.75
C PRO A 318 -7.95 34.10 10.68
N PRO A 319 -7.51 35.16 11.42
CA PRO A 319 -6.12 35.58 11.43
C PRO A 319 -5.23 34.42 11.92
N GLY A 320 -4.21 34.09 11.12
CA GLY A 320 -3.33 32.97 11.34
C GLY A 320 -2.71 32.99 12.74
N ARG A 321 -2.79 31.87 13.44
CA ARG A 321 -1.93 31.62 14.62
C ARG A 321 -0.53 31.30 14.09
N HIS A 322 0.40 32.23 14.36
CA HIS A 322 1.83 32.05 14.13
C HIS A 322 2.43 30.97 15.04
#